data_27a6ac4bc6ace3206a0d71b9d7e3b809
#
_entry.id   27a6ac4bc6ace3206a0d71b9d7e3b809
#
_cell.length_a   1.000
_cell.length_b   1.000
_cell.length_c   1.000
_cell.angle_alpha   90.00
_cell.angle_beta   90.00
_cell.angle_gamma   90.00
#
_symmetry.space_group_name_H-M   'P 1'
#
loop_
_entity.id
_entity.type
_entity.pdbx_description
1 polymer ?
#
loop_
_entity_poly.entity_id
_entity_poly.type
_entity_poly.pdbx_seq_one_letter_code
_entity_poly.pdbx_strand_id
1 'polypeptide(L)'
;VSKVRSSRVKVARKKVTAPAVSEVHEPAVAPQVTEQVAAAPVAELTQAPAAEQIALALQSQAGIVEQEAEKERRAAIFFDSQWYLNAYPDIREAGVDPLEHFLDYGAKEGRNPNALFDSLSYLRVNPDVAGFGPGPFIHYICYGFQEGRPLR
;
A
#
# COMPACT_ATOMS: atom_id res chain seq x y z
N VAL A 1 -24.41 24.53 -40.60
CA VAL A 1 -25.63 23.84 -40.16
C VAL A 1 -25.35 22.33 -40.24
N SER A 2 -24.96 21.69 -39.16
CA SER A 2 -25.01 20.24 -39.05
C SER A 2 -25.21 19.82 -37.60
N LYS A 3 -26.37 19.27 -37.38
CA LYS A 3 -26.93 18.74 -36.15
C LYS A 3 -26.24 17.44 -35.76
N VAL A 4 -25.59 17.36 -34.61
CA VAL A 4 -25.11 16.11 -34.05
C VAL A 4 -26.11 15.57 -33.04
N ARG A 5 -26.63 14.38 -33.30
CA ARG A 5 -27.62 13.65 -32.49
C ARG A 5 -26.96 13.04 -31.27
N SER A 6 -27.48 13.36 -30.12
CA SER A 6 -27.20 12.69 -28.83
C SER A 6 -27.89 11.34 -28.80
N SER A 7 -27.12 10.27 -28.66
CA SER A 7 -27.63 8.92 -28.40
C SER A 7 -27.53 8.60 -26.91
N ARG A 8 -28.68 8.63 -26.23
CA ARG A 8 -28.85 8.13 -24.87
C ARG A 8 -28.82 6.60 -24.88
N VAL A 9 -27.84 6.01 -24.20
CA VAL A 9 -27.85 4.60 -23.86
C VAL A 9 -28.58 4.41 -22.54
N LYS A 10 -29.70 3.69 -22.58
CA LYS A 10 -30.47 3.22 -21.43
C LYS A 10 -29.75 2.01 -20.81
N VAL A 11 -29.33 2.09 -19.58
CA VAL A 11 -28.88 0.93 -18.80
C VAL A 11 -30.09 0.34 -18.07
N ALA A 12 -30.43 -0.88 -18.42
CA ALA A 12 -31.50 -1.66 -17.80
C ALA A 12 -31.04 -2.22 -16.45
N ARG A 13 -31.76 -1.89 -15.39
CA ARG A 13 -31.65 -2.52 -14.07
C ARG A 13 -32.25 -3.91 -14.11
N LYS A 14 -31.47 -4.94 -13.85
CA LYS A 14 -31.96 -6.30 -13.64
C LYS A 14 -32.14 -6.53 -12.13
N LYS A 15 -33.39 -6.66 -11.73
CA LYS A 15 -33.89 -7.00 -10.40
C LYS A 15 -33.72 -8.52 -10.23
N VAL A 16 -32.98 -8.96 -9.22
CA VAL A 16 -32.95 -10.37 -8.84
C VAL A 16 -33.62 -10.52 -7.48
N THR A 17 -34.75 -11.20 -7.50
CA THR A 17 -35.58 -11.63 -6.40
C THR A 17 -34.93 -12.80 -5.65
N ALA A 18 -35.02 -12.76 -4.34
CA ALA A 18 -34.78 -13.89 -3.43
C ALA A 18 -35.93 -14.90 -3.50
N PRO A 19 -35.70 -16.15 -3.11
CA PRO A 19 -36.74 -16.90 -2.42
C PRO A 19 -36.33 -17.33 -1.03
N ALA A 20 -37.33 -17.31 -0.19
CA ALA A 20 -37.36 -17.66 1.19
C ALA A 20 -37.75 -19.14 1.40
N VAL A 21 -37.45 -19.57 2.62
CA VAL A 21 -38.15 -20.53 3.53
C VAL A 21 -38.17 -22.02 3.24
N SER A 22 -37.82 -22.80 4.24
CA SER A 22 -38.63 -23.73 5.06
C SER A 22 -37.67 -24.53 5.94
N GLU A 23 -37.67 -24.42 7.20
CA GLU A 23 -38.53 -24.93 8.25
C GLU A 23 -38.32 -26.43 8.60
N VAL A 24 -37.93 -26.61 9.89
CA VAL A 24 -38.34 -27.63 10.89
C VAL A 24 -37.83 -29.06 10.75
N HIS A 25 -37.01 -29.50 11.70
CA HIS A 25 -37.40 -30.60 12.62
C HIS A 25 -36.34 -30.80 13.73
N GLU A 26 -36.76 -30.54 14.95
CA GLU A 26 -36.29 -31.23 16.16
C GLU A 26 -37.27 -32.40 16.43
N PRO A 27 -36.92 -33.50 17.09
CA PRO A 27 -36.68 -33.50 18.52
C PRO A 27 -35.66 -34.56 19.06
N ALA A 28 -35.14 -34.19 20.25
CA ALA A 28 -34.83 -35.00 21.43
C ALA A 28 -34.44 -36.48 21.33
N VAL A 29 -33.38 -36.85 22.04
CA VAL A 29 -33.36 -37.81 23.15
C VAL A 29 -31.98 -37.80 23.83
N ALA A 30 -31.95 -37.46 25.10
CA ALA A 30 -30.85 -37.84 26.00
C ALA A 30 -31.02 -39.33 26.42
N PRO A 31 -29.91 -40.01 26.80
CA PRO A 31 -29.85 -40.39 28.18
C PRO A 31 -28.50 -40.12 28.87
N GLN A 32 -28.61 -39.78 30.13
CA GLN A 32 -27.55 -39.79 31.13
C GLN A 32 -26.99 -41.19 31.31
N VAL A 33 -25.71 -41.33 31.65
CA VAL A 33 -25.19 -42.27 32.67
C VAL A 33 -23.76 -41.87 33.07
N THR A 34 -23.60 -41.59 34.36
CA THR A 34 -22.57 -41.88 35.38
C THR A 34 -21.12 -41.39 35.19
N GLU A 35 -20.79 -40.41 35.96
CA GLU A 35 -19.86 -40.36 37.09
C GLU A 35 -18.78 -41.45 37.12
N GLN A 36 -17.54 -41.06 36.89
CA GLN A 36 -16.42 -41.59 37.63
C GLN A 36 -15.31 -40.56 37.80
N VAL A 37 -15.14 -40.18 39.05
CA VAL A 37 -14.11 -39.34 39.62
C VAL A 37 -12.77 -40.08 39.49
N ALA A 38 -11.81 -39.48 38.80
CA ALA A 38 -10.40 -39.80 39.03
C ALA A 38 -9.64 -38.45 39.02
N ALA A 39 -9.29 -38.07 40.22
CA ALA A 39 -8.36 -36.97 40.47
C ALA A 39 -6.97 -37.33 39.90
N ALA A 40 -6.49 -36.57 38.93
CA ALA A 40 -5.15 -36.49 38.55
C ALA A 40 -4.65 -35.06 38.70
N PRO A 41 -3.42 -34.83 39.11
CA PRO A 41 -2.96 -33.55 39.62
C PRO A 41 -2.94 -32.49 38.56
N VAL A 42 -3.50 -31.32 38.86
CA VAL A 42 -3.37 -30.09 38.12
C VAL A 42 -1.86 -29.75 38.06
N ALA A 43 -1.18 -30.18 37.03
CA ALA A 43 0.08 -29.60 36.67
C ALA A 43 -0.21 -28.14 36.29
N GLU A 44 0.20 -27.28 37.17
CA GLU A 44 0.29 -25.84 37.00
C GLU A 44 1.11 -25.56 35.74
N LEU A 45 0.44 -25.46 34.59
CA LEU A 45 1.03 -24.89 33.38
C LEU A 45 1.13 -23.39 33.64
N THR A 46 2.27 -23.00 34.16
CA THR A 46 2.76 -21.63 34.15
C THR A 46 2.84 -21.17 32.68
N GLN A 47 1.74 -20.68 32.14
CA GLN A 47 1.71 -20.05 30.83
C GLN A 47 2.18 -18.60 30.94
N ALA A 48 3.46 -18.43 31.18
CA ALA A 48 4.13 -17.14 31.13
C ALA A 48 5.22 -16.99 30.03
N PRO A 49 5.35 -17.88 28.99
CA PRO A 49 6.27 -17.54 27.90
C PRO A 49 5.59 -17.09 26.60
N ALA A 50 4.29 -17.29 26.41
CA ALA A 50 3.65 -17.01 25.14
C ALA A 50 3.52 -15.50 24.85
N ALA A 51 3.19 -14.69 25.83
CA ALA A 51 3.06 -13.25 25.66
C ALA A 51 4.39 -12.56 25.40
N GLU A 52 5.45 -13.01 26.08
CA GLU A 52 6.79 -12.47 25.92
C GLU A 52 7.41 -12.88 24.56
N GLN A 53 7.18 -14.11 24.12
CA GLN A 53 7.59 -14.56 22.79
C GLN A 53 6.85 -13.84 21.68
N ILE A 54 5.56 -13.56 21.84
CA ILE A 54 4.77 -12.78 20.88
C ILE A 54 5.27 -11.34 20.85
N ALA A 55 5.55 -10.73 22.00
CA ALA A 55 6.09 -9.37 22.07
C ALA A 55 7.47 -9.28 21.39
N LEU A 56 8.35 -10.25 21.61
CA LEU A 56 9.67 -10.33 20.98
C LEU A 56 9.57 -10.54 19.46
N ALA A 57 8.64 -11.38 19.01
CA ALA A 57 8.38 -11.59 17.58
C ALA A 57 7.83 -10.33 16.90
N LEU A 58 6.93 -9.59 17.54
CA LEU A 58 6.40 -8.32 17.04
C LEU A 58 7.49 -7.23 16.96
N GLN A 59 8.37 -7.17 17.96
CA GLN A 59 9.52 -6.25 17.93
C GLN A 59 10.52 -6.60 16.82
N SER A 60 10.77 -7.88 16.58
CA SER A 60 11.65 -8.35 15.50
C SER A 60 11.06 -8.03 14.13
N GLN A 61 9.74 -8.20 13.94
CA GLN A 61 9.06 -7.84 12.69
C GLN A 61 9.06 -6.33 12.46
N ALA A 62 8.82 -5.53 13.48
CA ALA A 62 8.89 -4.08 13.39
C ALA A 62 10.28 -3.60 12.94
N GLY A 63 11.34 -4.18 13.50
CA GLY A 63 12.72 -3.86 13.10
C GLY A 63 13.04 -4.22 11.63
N ILE A 64 12.51 -5.35 11.14
CA ILE A 64 12.70 -5.76 9.74
C ILE A 64 11.96 -4.79 8.80
N VAL A 65 10.72 -4.44 9.10
CA VAL A 65 9.92 -3.49 8.30
C VAL A 65 10.58 -2.12 8.24
N GLU A 66 11.15 -1.66 9.35
CA GLU A 66 11.84 -0.38 9.40
C GLU A 66 13.14 -0.39 8.58
N GLN A 67 13.90 -1.49 8.61
CA GLN A 67 15.10 -1.66 7.77
C GLN A 67 14.77 -1.71 6.27
N GLU A 68 13.71 -2.38 5.89
CA GLU A 68 13.25 -2.41 4.49
C GLU A 68 12.76 -1.04 4.02
N ALA A 69 12.01 -0.32 4.84
CA ALA A 69 11.58 1.04 4.56
C ALA A 69 12.77 2.00 4.42
N GLU A 70 13.78 1.88 5.26
CA GLU A 70 15.02 2.67 5.17
C GLU A 70 15.79 2.34 3.90
N LYS A 71 15.90 1.08 3.53
CA LYS A 71 16.54 0.64 2.28
C LYS A 71 15.80 1.20 1.05
N GLU A 72 14.47 1.16 1.06
CA GLU A 72 13.64 1.73 0.00
C GLU A 72 13.84 3.24 -0.12
N ARG A 73 13.82 3.96 0.99
CA ARG A 73 14.08 5.40 1.05
C ARG A 73 15.45 5.78 0.49
N ARG A 74 16.49 4.99 0.83
CA ARG A 74 17.85 5.19 0.27
C ARG A 74 17.91 4.91 -1.22
N ALA A 75 17.24 3.89 -1.71
CA ALA A 75 17.19 3.59 -3.13
C ALA A 75 16.40 4.63 -3.92
N ALA A 76 15.40 5.25 -3.31
CA ALA A 76 14.55 6.26 -3.94
C ALA A 76 15.28 7.58 -4.26
N ILE A 77 16.46 7.86 -3.70
CA ILE A 77 17.23 9.08 -4.00
C ILE A 77 17.99 9.04 -5.35
N PHE A 78 18.09 7.87 -5.98
CA PHE A 78 18.84 7.73 -7.22
C PHE A 78 17.95 7.96 -8.44
N PHE A 79 18.47 8.71 -9.40
CA PHE A 79 17.84 8.82 -10.72
C PHE A 79 18.16 7.58 -11.56
N ASP A 80 17.13 6.93 -12.12
CA ASP A 80 17.28 5.76 -12.99
C ASP A 80 16.99 6.16 -14.45
N SER A 81 18.02 6.43 -15.21
CA SER A 81 17.93 6.82 -16.62
C SER A 81 17.21 5.78 -17.47
N GLN A 82 17.47 4.49 -17.24
CA GLN A 82 16.89 3.42 -18.04
C GLN A 82 15.39 3.27 -17.73
N TRP A 83 15.03 3.31 -16.46
CA TRP A 83 13.64 3.31 -16.05
C TRP A 83 12.90 4.54 -16.59
N TYR A 84 13.53 5.72 -16.52
CA TYR A 84 12.96 6.98 -16.99
C TYR A 84 12.63 6.94 -18.47
N LEU A 85 13.55 6.47 -19.31
CA LEU A 85 13.33 6.32 -20.76
C LEU A 85 12.27 5.26 -21.11
N ASN A 86 12.10 4.26 -20.25
CA ASN A 86 11.04 3.25 -20.43
C ASN A 86 9.66 3.78 -19.99
N ALA A 87 9.63 4.58 -18.92
CA ALA A 87 8.41 5.18 -18.41
C ALA A 87 7.91 6.34 -19.28
N TYR A 88 8.85 7.06 -19.92
CA TYR A 88 8.58 8.24 -20.76
C TYR A 88 9.14 8.06 -22.18
N PRO A 89 8.40 7.35 -23.06
CA PRO A 89 8.83 7.07 -24.43
C PRO A 89 9.06 8.33 -25.27
N ASP A 90 8.36 9.42 -24.98
CA ASP A 90 8.51 10.72 -25.60
C ASP A 90 9.96 11.26 -25.50
N ILE A 91 10.60 11.07 -24.35
CA ILE A 91 11.98 11.50 -24.11
C ILE A 91 12.98 10.60 -24.84
N ARG A 92 12.71 9.30 -24.84
CA ARG A 92 13.53 8.33 -25.58
C ARG A 92 13.50 8.60 -27.09
N GLU A 93 12.34 8.89 -27.64
CA GLU A 93 12.14 9.19 -29.07
C GLU A 93 12.77 10.53 -29.48
N ALA A 94 12.75 11.51 -28.57
CA ALA A 94 13.41 12.79 -28.76
C ALA A 94 14.94 12.71 -28.72
N GLY A 95 15.52 11.61 -28.20
CA GLY A 95 16.97 11.42 -28.09
C GLY A 95 17.66 12.38 -27.13
N VAL A 96 16.92 12.95 -26.19
CA VAL A 96 17.43 13.88 -25.17
C VAL A 96 18.02 13.09 -24.00
N ASP A 97 19.05 13.66 -23.34
CA ASP A 97 19.58 13.08 -22.11
C ASP A 97 18.50 13.04 -21.04
N PRO A 98 18.19 11.86 -20.46
CA PRO A 98 17.09 11.69 -19.52
C PRO A 98 17.31 12.45 -18.20
N LEU A 99 18.55 12.58 -17.73
CA LEU A 99 18.84 13.30 -16.50
C LEU A 99 18.74 14.82 -16.72
N GLU A 100 19.29 15.32 -17.81
CA GLU A 100 19.18 16.74 -18.20
C GLU A 100 17.71 17.14 -18.37
N HIS A 101 16.95 16.36 -19.13
CA HIS A 101 15.51 16.60 -19.29
C HIS A 101 14.78 16.59 -17.94
N PHE A 102 15.08 15.62 -17.06
CA PHE A 102 14.43 15.52 -15.78
C PHE A 102 14.70 16.75 -14.90
N LEU A 103 15.94 17.22 -14.83
CA LEU A 103 16.31 18.38 -14.01
C LEU A 103 15.71 19.69 -14.52
N ASP A 104 15.65 19.88 -15.84
CA ASP A 104 15.15 21.11 -16.45
C ASP A 104 13.63 21.19 -16.45
N TYR A 105 12.95 20.09 -16.74
CA TYR A 105 11.50 20.03 -16.97
C TYR A 105 10.81 18.97 -16.12
N GLY A 106 11.26 17.72 -16.15
CA GLY A 106 10.57 16.56 -15.61
C GLY A 106 10.25 16.67 -14.13
N ALA A 107 11.17 17.18 -13.32
CA ALA A 107 10.97 17.38 -11.89
C ALA A 107 9.84 18.39 -11.60
N LYS A 108 9.74 19.45 -12.40
CA LYS A 108 8.69 20.48 -12.30
C LYS A 108 7.35 20.00 -12.85
N GLU A 109 7.39 19.13 -13.86
CA GLU A 109 6.20 18.46 -14.44
C GLU A 109 5.64 17.36 -13.53
N GLY A 110 6.36 17.02 -12.45
CA GLY A 110 5.96 15.96 -11.53
C GLY A 110 6.21 14.56 -12.09
N ARG A 111 7.14 14.41 -13.07
CA ARG A 111 7.58 13.09 -13.55
C ARG A 111 8.37 12.38 -12.46
N ASN A 112 8.31 11.07 -12.48
CA ASN A 112 9.00 10.22 -11.50
C ASN A 112 10.44 9.95 -11.97
N PRO A 113 11.45 10.01 -11.08
CA PRO A 113 12.85 9.77 -11.43
C PRO A 113 13.22 8.29 -11.50
N ASN A 114 12.47 7.44 -10.83
CA ASN A 114 12.66 5.99 -10.71
C ASN A 114 11.36 5.30 -10.30
N ALA A 115 11.39 3.96 -10.16
CA ALA A 115 10.24 3.15 -9.77
C ALA A 115 9.82 3.30 -8.30
N LEU A 116 10.68 3.84 -7.45
CA LEU A 116 10.48 3.90 -5.99
C LEU A 116 9.95 5.26 -5.51
N PHE A 117 10.24 6.33 -6.26
CA PHE A 117 9.79 7.68 -5.93
C PHE A 117 8.62 8.09 -6.82
N ASP A 118 7.47 8.28 -6.22
CA ASP A 118 6.29 8.83 -6.88
C ASP A 118 6.07 10.28 -6.46
N SER A 119 6.25 11.20 -7.41
CA SER A 119 6.18 12.65 -7.19
C SER A 119 4.82 13.10 -6.65
N LEU A 120 3.73 12.53 -7.18
CA LEU A 120 2.38 12.90 -6.74
C LEU A 120 2.05 12.36 -5.36
N SER A 121 2.45 11.12 -5.07
CA SER A 121 2.28 10.52 -3.74
C SER A 121 3.07 11.29 -2.69
N TYR A 122 4.31 11.66 -3.01
CA TYR A 122 5.14 12.48 -2.11
C TYR A 122 4.50 13.83 -1.79
N LEU A 123 3.96 14.53 -2.79
CA LEU A 123 3.25 15.80 -2.56
C LEU A 123 1.95 15.64 -1.77
N ARG A 124 1.29 14.49 -1.91
CA ARG A 124 0.06 14.20 -1.16
C ARG A 124 0.29 14.08 0.34
N VAL A 125 1.39 13.43 0.72
CA VAL A 125 1.75 13.25 2.15
C VAL A 125 2.60 14.40 2.70
N ASN A 126 3.18 15.24 1.83
CA ASN A 126 3.97 16.42 2.16
C ASN A 126 3.45 17.66 1.41
N PRO A 127 2.26 18.18 1.73
CA PRO A 127 1.64 19.25 0.97
C PRO A 127 2.38 20.58 1.02
N ASP A 128 3.21 20.79 2.04
CA ASP A 128 4.09 21.96 2.19
C ASP A 128 5.15 22.04 1.06
N VAL A 129 5.50 20.91 0.44
CA VAL A 129 6.47 20.84 -0.65
C VAL A 129 5.91 21.32 -1.99
N ALA A 130 4.61 21.47 -2.14
CA ALA A 130 3.99 21.87 -3.40
C ALA A 130 4.49 23.23 -3.95
N GLY A 131 4.95 24.12 -3.07
CA GLY A 131 5.55 25.40 -3.42
C GLY A 131 7.05 25.36 -3.72
N PHE A 132 7.70 24.20 -3.62
CA PHE A 132 9.13 24.08 -3.85
C PHE A 132 9.45 24.06 -5.35
N GLY A 133 10.01 25.16 -5.86
CA GLY A 133 10.20 25.40 -7.29
C GLY A 133 10.97 24.32 -8.06
N PRO A 134 12.05 23.72 -7.51
CA PRO A 134 12.78 22.64 -8.17
C PRO A 134 12.03 21.32 -8.31
N GLY A 135 10.93 21.14 -7.59
CA GLY A 135 10.10 19.94 -7.64
C GLY A 135 10.28 18.98 -6.47
N PRO A 136 9.33 18.03 -6.30
CA PRO A 136 9.25 17.17 -5.12
C PRO A 136 10.46 16.23 -4.94
N PHE A 137 11.01 15.69 -6.02
CA PHE A 137 12.17 14.82 -5.94
C PHE A 137 13.42 15.56 -5.46
N ILE A 138 13.65 16.75 -5.99
CA ILE A 138 14.80 17.58 -5.56
C ILE A 138 14.66 18.00 -4.11
N HIS A 139 13.43 18.33 -3.67
CA HIS A 139 13.16 18.56 -2.25
C HIS A 139 13.50 17.33 -1.40
N TYR A 140 13.08 16.14 -1.85
CA TYR A 140 13.35 14.90 -1.13
C TYR A 140 14.84 14.63 -0.96
N ILE A 141 15.64 14.80 -2.02
CA ILE A 141 17.10 14.60 -1.96
C ILE A 141 17.75 15.61 -1.02
N CYS A 142 17.36 16.89 -1.11
CA CYS A 142 18.01 17.95 -0.35
C CYS A 142 17.63 17.96 1.14
N TYR A 143 16.38 17.65 1.45
CA TYR A 143 15.81 17.83 2.77
C TYR A 143 15.02 16.61 3.26
N GLY A 144 14.08 16.13 2.46
CA GLY A 144 13.08 15.15 2.87
C GLY A 144 13.67 13.81 3.32
N PHE A 145 14.76 13.37 2.71
CA PHE A 145 15.46 12.15 3.13
C PHE A 145 16.05 12.29 4.54
N GLN A 146 16.74 13.40 4.83
CA GLN A 146 17.33 13.67 6.14
C GLN A 146 16.25 13.91 7.21
N GLU A 147 15.15 14.54 6.83
CA GLU A 147 13.99 14.76 7.71
C GLU A 147 13.15 13.50 7.94
N GLY A 148 13.46 12.39 7.26
CA GLY A 148 12.70 11.15 7.36
C GLY A 148 11.29 11.24 6.83
N ARG A 149 11.03 12.13 5.85
CA ARG A 149 9.69 12.35 5.30
C ARG A 149 9.17 11.10 4.59
N PRO A 150 7.87 10.77 4.76
CA PRO A 150 7.27 9.64 4.08
C PRO A 150 7.21 9.87 2.57
N LEU A 151 7.40 8.79 1.79
CA LEU A 151 7.32 8.81 0.32
C LEU A 151 5.87 8.68 -0.16
N ARG A 152 5.04 7.98 0.62
CA ARG A 152 3.64 7.65 0.31
C ARG A 152 2.84 7.33 1.57
#